data_4d61aa5998308f08762082287175ec7f
#
_entry.id   4d61aa5998308f08762082287175ec7f
#
_cell.length_a   1.000
_cell.length_b   1.000
_cell.length_c   1.000
_cell.angle_alpha   90.00
_cell.angle_beta   90.00
_cell.angle_gamma   90.00
#
_symmetry.space_group_name_H-M   'P 1'
#
loop_
_entity.id
_entity.type
_entity.pdbx_description
1 polymer ?
#
loop_
_entity_poly.entity_id
_entity_poly.type
_entity_poly.pdbx_seq_one_letter_code
_entity_poly.pdbx_strand_id
1 'polypeptide(L)'
;MGYKTYTCPIAKACGGCEWLAVPYPIQLERKQRAVAELFADVLERDGAELLDPVGMPDPVRYRHKAATPFAPGGKGTLRSGFYARGTHRIVPCNKCLVEAPGARKALLAVADAARTLRIPAYDEDRGRGLLRHAVVRMGWQTDEALLTVVTNGQRIARADAFVREIRKRAPQVTAIAQNVNQRRTNAILGHETHALAGRGVMRDRLLGCTFEIGPTSFYQTNPRQTERLYSLAIEGAALEPGMRVLDAYCGIGTIGMCAARQVEGLEVVGVEQVEGAVACARRNARINRLDERCRFVCADATAWMRDARDRFDVIVMDPPRAGSTPRFIAGAAGMGA
;
A
#
# COMPACT_ATOMS: atom_id res chain seq x y z
N MET A 1 -35.86 -3.14 6.59
CA MET A 1 -34.63 -3.33 7.42
C MET A 1 -33.75 -2.09 7.28
N GLY A 2 -33.30 -1.48 8.40
CA GLY A 2 -32.45 -0.30 8.34
C GLY A 2 -31.03 -0.67 7.92
N TYR A 3 -30.40 0.17 7.10
CA TYR A 3 -29.01 0.00 6.71
C TYR A 3 -28.06 0.27 7.90
N LYS A 4 -27.01 -0.57 8.05
CA LYS A 4 -25.94 -0.33 9.01
C LYS A 4 -25.12 0.89 8.59
N THR A 5 -24.98 1.85 9.49
CA THR A 5 -24.14 3.05 9.30
C THR A 5 -23.02 3.07 10.33
N TYR A 6 -21.94 3.76 9.99
CA TYR A 6 -20.79 3.93 10.87
C TYR A 6 -20.59 5.42 11.19
N THR A 7 -20.47 5.74 12.45
CA THR A 7 -20.23 7.11 12.92
C THR A 7 -18.81 7.24 13.47
N CYS A 8 -18.15 8.33 13.13
CA CYS A 8 -16.83 8.68 13.66
C CYS A 8 -16.91 10.07 14.29
N PRO A 9 -16.54 10.23 15.58
CA PRO A 9 -16.68 11.51 16.27
C PRO A 9 -15.85 12.64 15.66
N ILE A 10 -14.79 12.32 14.92
CA ILE A 10 -13.94 13.29 14.23
C ILE A 10 -14.19 13.39 12.72
N ALA A 11 -15.23 12.74 12.17
CA ALA A 11 -15.48 12.66 10.74
C ALA A 11 -15.56 14.03 10.06
N LYS A 12 -16.19 15.03 10.70
CA LYS A 12 -16.30 16.40 10.16
C LYS A 12 -14.96 17.13 10.04
N ALA A 13 -14.01 16.81 10.91
CA ALA A 13 -12.71 17.47 10.97
C ALA A 13 -11.61 16.69 10.26
N CYS A 14 -11.69 15.35 10.25
CA CYS A 14 -10.71 14.45 9.66
C CYS A 14 -10.91 14.31 8.16
N GLY A 15 -9.82 14.42 7.39
CA GLY A 15 -9.84 14.22 5.93
C GLY A 15 -9.74 12.76 5.47
N GLY A 16 -9.77 11.79 6.38
CA GLY A 16 -9.43 10.39 6.08
C GLY A 16 -10.53 9.55 5.43
N CYS A 17 -11.81 9.92 5.61
CA CYS A 17 -12.96 9.18 5.08
C CYS A 17 -13.95 10.14 4.43
N GLU A 18 -14.45 9.78 3.26
CA GLU A 18 -15.46 10.56 2.55
C GLU A 18 -16.88 10.05 2.83
N TRP A 19 -17.07 8.74 2.80
CA TRP A 19 -18.39 8.11 2.82
C TRP A 19 -18.64 7.20 4.03
N LEU A 20 -17.88 7.32 5.11
CA LEU A 20 -18.00 6.42 6.26
C LEU A 20 -19.44 6.39 6.83
N ALA A 21 -20.12 7.53 6.86
CA ALA A 21 -21.49 7.64 7.34
C ALA A 21 -22.58 7.26 6.31
N VAL A 22 -22.19 7.04 5.06
CA VAL A 22 -23.12 6.57 4.01
C VAL A 22 -23.28 5.06 4.15
N PRO A 23 -24.50 4.51 4.13
CA PRO A 23 -24.72 3.06 4.14
C PRO A 23 -23.91 2.36 3.03
N TYR A 24 -23.29 1.24 3.38
CA TYR A 24 -22.34 0.62 2.45
C TYR A 24 -22.98 0.14 1.11
N PRO A 25 -24.20 -0.39 1.07
CA PRO A 25 -24.87 -0.69 -0.20
C PRO A 25 -25.01 0.55 -1.10
N ILE A 26 -25.33 1.71 -0.52
CA ILE A 26 -25.42 2.96 -1.26
C ILE A 26 -24.03 3.40 -1.78
N GLN A 27 -22.94 3.14 -1.03
CA GLN A 27 -21.59 3.39 -1.53
C GLN A 27 -21.27 2.53 -2.75
N LEU A 28 -21.67 1.26 -2.75
CA LEU A 28 -21.47 0.34 -3.89
C LEU A 28 -22.28 0.80 -5.11
N GLU A 29 -23.57 1.13 -4.92
CA GLU A 29 -24.42 1.67 -5.98
C GLU A 29 -23.83 2.94 -6.63
N ARG A 30 -23.34 3.88 -5.81
CA ARG A 30 -22.68 5.10 -6.31
C ARG A 30 -21.45 4.80 -7.13
N LYS A 31 -20.62 3.82 -6.71
CA LYS A 31 -19.45 3.39 -7.45
C LYS A 31 -19.81 2.73 -8.76
N GLN A 32 -20.82 1.86 -8.75
CA GLN A 32 -21.34 1.22 -9.96
C GLN A 32 -21.80 2.25 -10.98
N ARG A 33 -22.61 3.22 -10.54
CA ARG A 33 -23.09 4.30 -11.39
C ARG A 33 -21.95 5.12 -11.99
N ALA A 34 -20.96 5.50 -11.17
CA ALA A 34 -19.80 6.28 -11.65
C ALA A 34 -18.98 5.51 -12.70
N VAL A 35 -18.83 4.19 -12.55
CA VAL A 35 -18.16 3.35 -13.55
C VAL A 35 -19.02 3.21 -14.80
N ALA A 36 -20.33 2.98 -14.68
CA ALA A 36 -21.24 2.91 -15.81
C ALA A 36 -21.25 4.20 -16.64
N GLU A 37 -21.28 5.36 -15.98
CA GLU A 37 -21.21 6.67 -16.64
C GLU A 37 -19.87 6.85 -17.37
N LEU A 38 -18.75 6.45 -16.77
CA LEU A 38 -17.41 6.57 -17.36
C LEU A 38 -17.24 5.70 -18.61
N PHE A 39 -17.83 4.52 -18.63
CA PHE A 39 -17.72 3.54 -19.72
C PHE A 39 -18.96 3.46 -20.62
N ALA A 40 -19.90 4.42 -20.54
CA ALA A 40 -21.17 4.38 -21.28
C ALA A 40 -20.98 4.09 -22.77
N ASP A 41 -20.07 4.81 -23.43
CA ASP A 41 -19.79 4.65 -24.87
C ASP A 41 -19.26 3.25 -25.22
N VAL A 42 -18.45 2.64 -24.34
CA VAL A 42 -17.89 1.30 -24.55
C VAL A 42 -18.98 0.25 -24.34
N LEU A 43 -19.77 0.41 -23.27
CA LEU A 43 -20.85 -0.53 -22.95
C LEU A 43 -21.91 -0.57 -24.07
N GLU A 44 -22.26 0.60 -24.63
CA GLU A 44 -23.23 0.71 -25.73
C GLU A 44 -22.65 0.19 -27.06
N ARG A 45 -21.45 0.62 -27.44
CA ARG A 45 -20.83 0.29 -28.72
C ARG A 45 -20.42 -1.18 -28.84
N ASP A 46 -19.81 -1.71 -27.78
CA ASP A 46 -19.14 -3.03 -27.83
C ASP A 46 -19.96 -4.13 -27.14
N GLY A 47 -21.13 -3.79 -26.59
CA GLY A 47 -22.01 -4.74 -25.90
C GLY A 47 -21.35 -5.35 -24.65
N ALA A 48 -20.39 -4.65 -24.04
CA ALA A 48 -19.69 -5.11 -22.87
C ALA A 48 -20.62 -5.11 -21.65
N GLU A 49 -20.51 -6.11 -20.79
CA GLU A 49 -21.27 -6.23 -19.56
C GLU A 49 -20.53 -5.62 -18.37
N LEU A 50 -21.18 -4.73 -17.63
CA LEU A 50 -20.69 -4.20 -16.38
C LEU A 50 -21.25 -5.01 -15.20
N LEU A 51 -20.42 -5.86 -14.62
CA LEU A 51 -20.81 -6.69 -13.48
C LEU A 51 -20.97 -5.86 -12.19
N ASP A 52 -21.74 -6.40 -11.24
CA ASP A 52 -21.95 -5.77 -9.94
C ASP A 52 -20.65 -5.66 -9.13
N PRO A 53 -20.46 -4.56 -8.38
CA PRO A 53 -19.28 -4.37 -7.57
C PRO A 53 -19.21 -5.36 -6.42
N VAL A 54 -18.07 -6.02 -6.25
CA VAL A 54 -17.84 -6.96 -5.15
C VAL A 54 -17.48 -6.19 -3.87
N GLY A 55 -18.43 -6.08 -2.96
CA GLY A 55 -18.28 -5.40 -1.68
C GLY A 55 -17.63 -6.22 -0.58
N MET A 56 -17.18 -5.54 0.48
CA MET A 56 -16.77 -6.19 1.73
C MET A 56 -17.99 -6.54 2.60
N PRO A 57 -17.98 -7.66 3.31
CA PRO A 57 -19.00 -7.95 4.31
C PRO A 57 -19.07 -6.92 5.44
N ASP A 58 -17.92 -6.39 5.88
CA ASP A 58 -17.83 -5.35 6.90
C ASP A 58 -16.78 -4.30 6.47
N PRO A 59 -17.19 -3.08 6.07
CA PRO A 59 -16.30 -2.07 5.49
C PRO A 59 -15.56 -1.25 6.55
N VAL A 60 -15.09 -1.89 7.62
CA VAL A 60 -14.26 -1.32 8.67
C VAL A 60 -13.05 -2.20 8.92
N ARG A 61 -12.03 -1.65 9.59
CA ARG A 61 -10.80 -2.37 9.97
C ARG A 61 -10.03 -2.98 8.79
N TYR A 62 -10.28 -2.49 7.58
CA TYR A 62 -9.70 -3.04 6.36
C TYR A 62 -8.33 -2.46 6.03
N ARG A 63 -7.96 -1.33 6.64
CA ARG A 63 -6.76 -0.59 6.26
C ARG A 63 -5.54 -1.09 7.03
N HIS A 64 -4.79 -2.00 6.41
CA HIS A 64 -3.60 -2.62 6.98
C HIS A 64 -2.33 -1.76 6.87
N LYS A 65 -2.38 -0.64 6.14
CA LYS A 65 -1.36 0.40 6.15
C LYS A 65 -1.96 1.69 6.67
N ALA A 66 -1.42 2.23 7.75
CA ALA A 66 -1.85 3.49 8.34
C ALA A 66 -0.65 4.42 8.57
N ALA A 67 -0.91 5.71 8.54
CA ALA A 67 0.11 6.73 8.78
C ALA A 67 -0.42 7.84 9.70
N THR A 68 0.50 8.49 10.41
CA THR A 68 0.20 9.66 11.22
C THR A 68 1.30 10.70 11.06
N PRO A 69 0.97 11.97 10.80
CA PRO A 69 1.92 13.07 10.89
C PRO A 69 2.20 13.44 12.35
N PHE A 70 3.35 14.06 12.57
CA PHE A 70 3.73 14.70 13.82
C PHE A 70 3.98 16.18 13.61
N ALA A 71 3.55 17.00 14.57
CA ALA A 71 3.84 18.43 14.60
C ALA A 71 4.09 18.90 16.04
N PRO A 72 4.82 20.02 16.25
CA PRO A 72 4.96 20.60 17.56
C PRO A 72 3.60 20.96 18.18
N GLY A 73 3.44 20.64 19.46
CA GLY A 73 2.33 21.06 20.28
C GLY A 73 2.72 22.22 21.19
N GLY A 74 1.74 22.73 21.97
CA GLY A 74 2.04 23.74 23.02
C GLY A 74 2.96 23.17 24.10
N LYS A 75 3.77 24.04 24.72
CA LYS A 75 4.67 23.71 25.85
C LYS A 75 5.62 22.52 25.55
N GLY A 76 6.14 22.41 24.32
CA GLY A 76 7.07 21.34 23.95
C GLY A 76 6.45 19.94 23.77
N THR A 77 5.12 19.86 23.72
CA THR A 77 4.42 18.61 23.45
C THR A 77 4.42 18.29 21.95
N LEU A 78 3.94 17.09 21.58
CA LEU A 78 3.85 16.62 20.21
C LEU A 78 2.38 16.32 19.88
N ARG A 79 1.91 16.80 18.72
CA ARG A 79 0.59 16.47 18.16
C ARG A 79 0.73 15.36 17.12
N SER A 80 -0.25 14.46 17.08
CA SER A 80 -0.36 13.39 16.07
C SER A 80 -1.83 13.11 15.77
N GLY A 81 -2.12 12.59 14.59
CA GLY A 81 -3.50 12.30 14.18
C GLY A 81 -3.60 12.19 12.66
N PHE A 82 -4.60 12.86 12.10
CA PHE A 82 -4.78 13.00 10.66
C PHE A 82 -4.77 14.47 10.24
N TYR A 83 -4.45 14.75 9.00
CA TYR A 83 -4.68 16.08 8.46
C TYR A 83 -6.18 16.35 8.26
N ALA A 84 -6.63 17.53 8.60
CA ALA A 84 -7.93 18.03 8.19
C ALA A 84 -7.93 18.20 6.67
N ARG A 85 -9.09 17.98 6.03
CA ARG A 85 -9.23 18.03 4.56
C ARG A 85 -8.65 19.33 4.01
N GLY A 86 -7.78 19.22 3.01
CA GLY A 86 -7.16 20.35 2.30
C GLY A 86 -6.17 21.18 3.15
N THR A 87 -5.73 20.69 4.32
CA THR A 87 -4.81 21.43 5.19
C THR A 87 -3.76 20.53 5.82
N HIS A 88 -2.72 21.12 6.43
CA HIS A 88 -1.76 20.41 7.29
C HIS A 88 -2.11 20.49 8.79
N ARG A 89 -3.31 20.99 9.13
CA ARG A 89 -3.77 21.02 10.52
C ARG A 89 -4.07 19.61 11.03
N ILE A 90 -3.38 19.17 12.07
CA ILE A 90 -3.55 17.84 12.66
C ILE A 90 -4.82 17.79 13.51
N VAL A 91 -5.69 16.85 13.20
CA VAL A 91 -6.86 16.44 13.99
C VAL A 91 -6.44 15.25 14.84
N PRO A 92 -6.43 15.36 16.18
CA PRO A 92 -6.07 14.23 17.03
C PRO A 92 -6.97 13.01 16.78
N CYS A 93 -6.36 11.82 16.73
CA CYS A 93 -7.09 10.58 16.53
C CYS A 93 -6.52 9.48 17.42
N ASN A 94 -7.31 9.04 18.39
CA ASN A 94 -6.94 7.94 19.28
C ASN A 94 -7.57 6.59 18.85
N LYS A 95 -8.61 6.63 18.02
CA LYS A 95 -9.32 5.45 17.51
C LYS A 95 -9.80 5.71 16.09
N CYS A 96 -9.47 4.83 15.17
CA CYS A 96 -9.91 4.90 13.79
C CYS A 96 -10.67 3.62 13.43
N LEU A 97 -11.86 3.77 12.83
CA LEU A 97 -12.72 2.63 12.50
C LEU A 97 -12.22 1.84 11.29
N VAL A 98 -11.48 2.49 10.38
CA VAL A 98 -11.03 1.85 9.14
C VAL A 98 -9.65 1.21 9.24
N GLU A 99 -8.84 1.59 10.22
CA GLU A 99 -7.52 1.00 10.43
C GLU A 99 -7.62 -0.41 11.02
N ALA A 100 -6.70 -1.29 10.60
CA ALA A 100 -6.56 -2.63 11.16
C ALA A 100 -6.32 -2.61 12.67
N PRO A 101 -6.75 -3.64 13.40
CA PRO A 101 -6.52 -3.75 14.85
C PRO A 101 -5.04 -3.57 15.20
N GLY A 102 -4.76 -2.80 16.23
CA GLY A 102 -3.38 -2.54 16.69
C GLY A 102 -2.64 -1.43 15.92
N ALA A 103 -3.05 -1.05 14.72
CA ALA A 103 -2.36 -0.04 13.92
C ALA A 103 -2.27 1.32 14.64
N ARG A 104 -3.42 1.83 15.10
CA ARG A 104 -3.44 3.12 15.84
C ARG A 104 -2.63 3.07 17.12
N LYS A 105 -2.65 1.96 17.85
CA LYS A 105 -1.82 1.76 19.06
C LYS A 105 -0.33 1.86 18.73
N ALA A 106 0.12 1.24 17.64
CA ALA A 106 1.53 1.33 17.21
C ALA A 106 1.93 2.76 16.83
N LEU A 107 1.08 3.51 16.12
CA LEU A 107 1.34 4.90 15.77
C LEU A 107 1.38 5.83 17.00
N LEU A 108 0.48 5.65 17.95
CA LEU A 108 0.47 6.40 19.21
C LEU A 108 1.70 6.06 20.07
N ALA A 109 2.17 4.82 20.06
CA ALA A 109 3.38 4.43 20.77
C ALA A 109 4.63 5.21 20.33
N VAL A 110 4.72 5.59 19.05
CA VAL A 110 5.79 6.48 18.56
C VAL A 110 5.68 7.87 19.19
N ALA A 111 4.47 8.44 19.22
CA ALA A 111 4.23 9.75 19.82
C ALA A 111 4.60 9.76 21.31
N ASP A 112 4.19 8.72 22.05
CA ASP A 112 4.44 8.60 23.48
C ASP A 112 5.91 8.36 23.79
N ALA A 113 6.59 7.49 23.03
CA ALA A 113 8.03 7.29 23.14
C ALA A 113 8.81 8.60 22.86
N ALA A 114 8.39 9.34 21.85
CA ALA A 114 8.98 10.64 21.54
C ALA A 114 8.83 11.65 22.67
N ARG A 115 7.64 11.72 23.29
CA ARG A 115 7.39 12.58 24.49
C ARG A 115 8.29 12.17 25.65
N THR A 116 8.35 10.86 25.96
CA THR A 116 9.18 10.33 27.05
C THR A 116 10.67 10.69 26.88
N LEU A 117 11.18 10.62 25.64
CA LEU A 117 12.58 10.87 25.33
C LEU A 117 12.87 12.30 24.88
N ARG A 118 11.86 13.17 24.84
CA ARG A 118 11.95 14.57 24.39
C ARG A 118 12.48 14.69 22.96
N ILE A 119 12.07 13.76 22.07
CA ILE A 119 12.40 13.82 20.64
C ILE A 119 11.46 14.84 19.99
N PRO A 120 11.98 15.91 19.35
CA PRO A 120 11.13 16.96 18.80
C PRO A 120 10.40 16.51 17.54
N ALA A 121 9.14 16.91 17.40
CA ALA A 121 8.42 16.81 16.14
C ALA A 121 9.00 17.82 15.13
N TYR A 122 8.90 17.50 13.84
CA TYR A 122 9.27 18.39 12.77
C TYR A 122 8.24 19.52 12.62
N ASP A 123 8.71 20.74 12.56
CA ASP A 123 7.96 21.95 12.27
C ASP A 123 8.16 22.28 10.79
N GLU A 124 7.11 22.11 9.99
CA GLU A 124 7.18 22.31 8.52
C GLU A 124 7.46 23.78 8.17
N ASP A 125 6.91 24.72 8.94
CA ASP A 125 7.07 26.17 8.69
C ASP A 125 8.50 26.62 8.97
N ARG A 126 9.10 26.09 10.02
CA ARG A 126 10.47 26.44 10.45
C ARG A 126 11.57 25.53 9.87
N GLY A 127 11.20 24.37 9.31
CA GLY A 127 12.13 23.37 8.80
C GLY A 127 13.00 22.72 9.89
N ARG A 128 12.53 22.69 11.15
CA ARG A 128 13.28 22.23 12.33
C ARG A 128 12.55 21.11 13.06
N GLY A 129 13.31 20.26 13.75
CA GLY A 129 12.79 19.09 14.46
C GLY A 129 13.10 17.81 13.72
N LEU A 130 12.76 16.67 14.32
CA LEU A 130 13.19 15.36 13.82
C LEU A 130 12.04 14.52 13.30
N LEU A 131 11.00 14.27 14.09
CA LEU A 131 9.92 13.35 13.74
C LEU A 131 8.91 13.99 12.80
N ARG A 132 8.76 13.43 11.60
CA ARG A 132 7.80 13.89 10.60
C ARG A 132 6.52 13.05 10.59
N HIS A 133 6.68 11.74 10.40
CA HIS A 133 5.57 10.79 10.30
C HIS A 133 5.91 9.47 10.97
N ALA A 134 4.89 8.69 11.26
CA ALA A 134 5.01 7.25 11.45
C ALA A 134 4.07 6.55 10.47
N VAL A 135 4.53 5.43 9.91
CA VAL A 135 3.74 4.55 9.04
C VAL A 135 3.79 3.17 9.64
N VAL A 136 2.65 2.52 9.82
CA VAL A 136 2.56 1.14 10.26
C VAL A 136 1.91 0.30 9.17
N ARG A 137 2.45 -0.91 8.97
CA ARG A 137 1.86 -1.98 8.18
C ARG A 137 1.57 -3.14 9.12
N MET A 138 0.35 -3.63 9.10
CA MET A 138 -0.11 -4.78 9.89
C MET A 138 -0.26 -5.97 8.95
N GLY A 139 0.24 -7.13 9.34
CA GLY A 139 0.02 -8.37 8.60
C GLY A 139 -1.47 -8.70 8.52
N TRP A 140 -1.88 -9.30 7.42
CA TRP A 140 -3.23 -9.79 7.19
C TRP A 140 -3.36 -11.26 7.63
N GLN A 141 -2.43 -12.08 7.18
CA GLN A 141 -2.38 -13.51 7.49
C GLN A 141 -1.13 -13.87 8.29
N THR A 142 -0.52 -12.90 8.93
CA THR A 142 0.62 -13.07 9.84
C THR A 142 0.49 -12.12 11.03
N ASP A 143 1.17 -12.43 12.13
CA ASP A 143 1.26 -11.55 13.30
C ASP A 143 2.39 -10.52 13.16
N GLU A 144 2.95 -10.34 11.95
CA GLU A 144 4.03 -9.39 11.74
C GLU A 144 3.49 -7.98 11.58
N ALA A 145 4.20 -7.01 12.15
CA ALA A 145 3.91 -5.59 11.98
C ALA A 145 5.21 -4.80 11.77
N LEU A 146 5.25 -4.01 10.71
CA LEU A 146 6.35 -3.10 10.40
C LEU A 146 5.97 -1.67 10.73
N LEU A 147 6.69 -1.06 11.66
CA LEU A 147 6.57 0.35 12.01
C LEU A 147 7.73 1.13 11.39
N THR A 148 7.42 2.11 10.55
CA THR A 148 8.40 3.00 9.93
C THR A 148 8.29 4.39 10.54
N VAL A 149 9.37 4.85 11.16
CA VAL A 149 9.48 6.22 11.71
C VAL A 149 10.16 7.10 10.66
N VAL A 150 9.48 8.16 10.24
CA VAL A 150 10.00 9.09 9.23
C VAL A 150 10.63 10.29 9.92
N THR A 151 11.88 10.58 9.58
CA THR A 151 12.67 11.62 10.25
C THR A 151 13.23 12.66 9.26
N ASN A 152 13.40 13.88 9.73
CA ASN A 152 14.07 14.98 9.03
C ASN A 152 15.60 14.95 9.21
N GLY A 153 16.17 13.86 9.67
CA GLY A 153 17.61 13.74 9.91
C GLY A 153 18.04 12.29 10.03
N GLN A 154 19.34 12.07 9.88
CA GLN A 154 19.96 10.75 9.79
C GLN A 154 19.94 9.97 11.12
N ARG A 155 19.96 10.66 12.25
CA ARG A 155 20.14 10.01 13.56
C ARG A 155 18.98 10.32 14.50
N ILE A 156 18.43 9.26 15.09
CA ILE A 156 17.56 9.35 16.27
C ILE A 156 18.50 9.23 17.49
N ALA A 157 18.61 10.31 18.26
CA ALA A 157 19.34 10.25 19.51
C ALA A 157 18.70 9.21 20.43
N ARG A 158 19.52 8.31 21.02
CA ARG A 158 19.04 7.24 21.92
C ARG A 158 18.08 6.27 21.21
N ALA A 159 18.37 5.87 19.95
CA ALA A 159 17.53 5.01 19.13
C ALA A 159 17.10 3.72 19.86
N ASP A 160 18.00 3.07 20.60
CA ASP A 160 17.69 1.85 21.38
C ASP A 160 16.64 2.12 22.47
N ALA A 161 16.74 3.26 23.16
CA ALA A 161 15.76 3.64 24.16
C ALA A 161 14.40 3.94 23.49
N PHE A 162 14.42 4.58 22.33
CA PHE A 162 13.22 4.86 21.55
C PHE A 162 12.52 3.57 21.10
N VAL A 163 13.27 2.62 20.59
CA VAL A 163 12.77 1.29 20.21
C VAL A 163 12.16 0.57 21.42
N ARG A 164 12.86 0.55 22.57
CA ARG A 164 12.33 -0.07 23.80
C ARG A 164 11.03 0.57 24.25
N GLU A 165 10.93 1.90 24.24
CA GLU A 165 9.72 2.61 24.63
C GLU A 165 8.55 2.34 23.68
N ILE A 166 8.81 2.21 22.37
CA ILE A 166 7.78 1.83 21.38
C ILE A 166 7.29 0.40 21.66
N ARG A 167 8.21 -0.58 21.79
CA ARG A 167 7.85 -1.98 22.00
C ARG A 167 7.12 -2.22 23.31
N LYS A 168 7.46 -1.49 24.36
CA LYS A 168 6.74 -1.54 25.65
C LYS A 168 5.26 -1.20 25.48
N ARG A 169 4.92 -0.23 24.60
CA ARG A 169 3.56 0.25 24.38
C ARG A 169 2.83 -0.52 23.26
N ALA A 170 3.57 -1.02 22.29
CA ALA A 170 3.08 -1.73 21.12
C ALA A 170 3.88 -3.01 20.89
N PRO A 171 3.72 -4.04 21.74
CA PRO A 171 4.49 -5.29 21.67
C PRO A 171 4.23 -6.09 20.38
N GLN A 172 3.11 -5.84 19.70
CA GLN A 172 2.79 -6.44 18.39
C GLN A 172 3.69 -5.96 17.25
N VAL A 173 4.48 -4.88 17.44
CA VAL A 173 5.42 -4.40 16.41
C VAL A 173 6.65 -5.30 16.38
N THR A 174 6.79 -6.08 15.31
CA THR A 174 7.88 -7.06 15.13
C THR A 174 9.13 -6.44 14.53
N ALA A 175 8.97 -5.43 13.66
CA ALA A 175 10.05 -4.71 13.03
C ALA A 175 9.84 -3.20 13.10
N ILE A 176 10.94 -2.47 13.31
CA ILE A 176 10.96 -0.99 13.31
C ILE A 176 12.05 -0.53 12.35
N ALA A 177 11.70 0.36 11.45
CA ALA A 177 12.62 1.01 10.53
C ALA A 177 12.58 2.53 10.71
N GLN A 178 13.70 3.18 10.42
CA GLN A 178 13.79 4.61 10.20
C GLN A 178 13.80 4.87 8.70
N ASN A 179 12.99 5.80 8.24
CA ASN A 179 13.06 6.33 6.88
C ASN A 179 13.44 7.81 6.96
N VAL A 180 14.49 8.19 6.23
CA VAL A 180 15.00 9.56 6.23
C VAL A 180 14.36 10.34 5.08
N ASN A 181 13.62 11.39 5.43
CA ASN A 181 13.03 12.31 4.46
C ASN A 181 13.28 13.76 4.86
N GLN A 182 14.29 14.38 4.27
CA GLN A 182 14.64 15.79 4.49
C GLN A 182 14.03 16.73 3.44
N ARG A 183 13.33 16.19 2.45
CA ARG A 183 12.73 16.98 1.38
C ARG A 183 11.49 17.74 1.86
N ARG A 184 11.32 18.97 1.37
CA ARG A 184 10.14 19.79 1.60
C ARG A 184 9.08 19.49 0.54
N THR A 185 8.49 18.29 0.61
CA THR A 185 7.47 17.82 -0.33
C THR A 185 6.36 17.10 0.44
N ASN A 186 5.22 16.90 -0.20
CA ASN A 186 4.10 16.13 0.35
C ASN A 186 4.37 14.61 0.41
N ALA A 187 5.51 14.14 -0.12
CA ALA A 187 5.88 12.73 -0.02
C ALA A 187 6.24 12.40 1.45
N ILE A 188 5.55 11.41 2.01
CA ILE A 188 5.79 10.95 3.39
C ILE A 188 7.17 10.29 3.50
N LEU A 189 7.51 9.39 2.57
CA LEU A 189 8.72 8.58 2.62
C LEU A 189 9.84 9.18 1.76
N GLY A 190 11.06 9.12 2.27
CA GLY A 190 12.29 9.37 1.53
C GLY A 190 12.85 8.08 0.91
N HIS A 191 14.03 8.19 0.31
CA HIS A 191 14.69 7.06 -0.36
C HIS A 191 15.49 6.17 0.60
N GLU A 192 16.06 6.76 1.63
CA GLU A 192 16.96 6.08 2.57
C GLU A 192 16.17 5.45 3.72
N THR A 193 16.47 4.20 4.03
CA THR A 193 15.79 3.46 5.10
C THR A 193 16.78 2.57 5.83
N HIS A 194 16.70 2.58 7.17
CA HIS A 194 17.54 1.78 8.07
C HIS A 194 16.68 0.94 9.01
N ALA A 195 17.07 -0.29 9.26
CA ALA A 195 16.46 -1.09 10.31
C ALA A 195 16.89 -0.56 11.69
N LEU A 196 15.93 -0.28 12.57
CA LEU A 196 16.18 0.05 13.97
C LEU A 196 16.00 -1.16 14.88
N ALA A 197 15.09 -2.06 14.53
CA ALA A 197 14.87 -3.29 15.26
C ALA A 197 14.19 -4.35 14.37
N GLY A 198 14.50 -5.62 14.63
CA GLY A 198 14.06 -6.72 13.79
C GLY A 198 14.69 -6.67 12.39
N ARG A 199 14.01 -7.23 11.40
CA ARG A 199 14.53 -7.32 10.02
C ARG A 199 14.40 -6.02 9.22
N GLY A 200 13.72 -4.99 9.75
CA GLY A 200 13.39 -3.76 9.02
C GLY A 200 12.34 -3.95 7.90
N VAL A 201 11.81 -5.15 7.77
CA VAL A 201 10.76 -5.57 6.84
C VAL A 201 9.76 -6.45 7.58
N MET A 202 8.57 -6.64 7.00
CA MET A 202 7.59 -7.63 7.46
C MET A 202 7.29 -8.64 6.36
N ARG A 203 6.75 -9.77 6.73
CA ARG A 203 6.17 -10.75 5.80
C ARG A 203 4.67 -10.83 6.00
N ASP A 204 3.97 -10.97 4.89
CA ASP A 204 2.54 -11.24 4.87
C ASP A 204 2.22 -12.30 3.83
N ARG A 205 1.01 -12.86 3.87
CA ARG A 205 0.54 -13.86 2.92
C ARG A 205 -0.61 -13.32 2.10
N LEU A 206 -0.64 -13.68 0.83
CA LEU A 206 -1.69 -13.33 -0.11
C LEU A 206 -1.82 -14.46 -1.14
N LEU A 207 -3.01 -15.06 -1.27
CA LEU A 207 -3.31 -16.13 -2.24
C LEU A 207 -2.23 -17.25 -2.29
N GLY A 208 -1.79 -17.72 -1.14
CA GLY A 208 -0.80 -18.80 -1.04
C GLY A 208 0.65 -18.39 -1.23
N CYS A 209 0.93 -17.12 -1.56
CA CYS A 209 2.28 -16.57 -1.63
C CYS A 209 2.65 -15.82 -0.35
N THR A 210 3.94 -15.89 0.01
CA THR A 210 4.53 -15.07 1.10
C THR A 210 5.30 -13.91 0.49
N PHE A 211 4.99 -12.69 0.93
CA PHE A 211 5.65 -11.48 0.46
C PHE A 211 6.44 -10.81 1.57
N GLU A 212 7.71 -10.53 1.32
CA GLU A 212 8.51 -9.61 2.12
C GLU A 212 8.20 -8.18 1.68
N ILE A 213 7.86 -7.34 2.65
CA ILE A 213 7.35 -5.98 2.42
C ILE A 213 8.22 -5.01 3.19
N GLY A 214 8.89 -4.11 2.48
CA GLY A 214 9.71 -3.07 3.06
C GLY A 214 8.92 -1.78 3.36
N PRO A 215 9.54 -0.82 4.04
CA PRO A 215 8.96 0.48 4.35
C PRO A 215 8.41 1.22 3.14
N THR A 216 9.16 1.23 2.03
CA THR A 216 8.84 1.93 0.79
C THR A 216 8.08 1.09 -0.23
N SER A 217 7.96 -0.24 -0.02
CA SER A 217 7.25 -1.12 -0.94
C SER A 217 5.79 -0.69 -1.12
N PHE A 218 5.29 -0.71 -2.36
CA PHE A 218 3.85 -0.70 -2.57
C PHE A 218 3.29 -2.08 -2.21
N TYR A 219 2.25 -2.10 -1.43
CA TYR A 219 1.45 -3.28 -1.09
C TYR A 219 0.05 -2.80 -0.77
N GLN A 220 -0.96 -3.46 -1.29
CA GLN A 220 -2.35 -3.02 -1.19
C GLN A 220 -2.78 -2.86 0.27
N THR A 221 -3.56 -1.80 0.55
CA THR A 221 -3.92 -1.45 1.92
C THR A 221 -5.11 -2.24 2.47
N ASN A 222 -5.87 -2.90 1.60
CA ASN A 222 -7.01 -3.73 1.95
C ASN A 222 -6.76 -5.17 1.45
N PRO A 223 -6.00 -5.99 2.17
CA PRO A 223 -5.57 -7.30 1.69
C PRO A 223 -6.74 -8.25 1.42
N ARG A 224 -7.83 -8.18 2.18
CA ARG A 224 -9.04 -8.99 1.94
C ARG A 224 -9.67 -8.72 0.58
N GLN A 225 -9.80 -7.46 0.20
CA GLN A 225 -10.31 -7.11 -1.14
C GLN A 225 -9.24 -7.32 -2.22
N THR A 226 -7.98 -7.28 -1.87
CA THR A 226 -6.88 -7.59 -2.78
C THR A 226 -6.91 -9.06 -3.18
N GLU A 227 -7.12 -9.98 -2.23
CA GLU A 227 -7.30 -11.41 -2.55
C GLU A 227 -8.47 -11.60 -3.52
N ARG A 228 -9.60 -10.94 -3.26
CA ARG A 228 -10.76 -11.03 -4.15
C ARG A 228 -10.50 -10.43 -5.52
N LEU A 229 -9.86 -9.25 -5.58
CA LEU A 229 -9.50 -8.58 -6.84
C LEU A 229 -8.55 -9.45 -7.67
N TYR A 230 -7.51 -10.00 -7.05
CA TYR A 230 -6.54 -10.82 -7.76
C TYR A 230 -7.14 -12.15 -8.21
N SER A 231 -8.00 -12.79 -7.39
CA SER A 231 -8.73 -13.98 -7.82
C SER A 231 -9.58 -13.71 -9.06
N LEU A 232 -10.35 -12.62 -9.06
CA LEU A 232 -11.17 -12.25 -10.22
C LEU A 232 -10.32 -11.92 -11.46
N ALA A 233 -9.17 -11.27 -11.28
CA ALA A 233 -8.27 -10.97 -12.39
C ALA A 233 -7.66 -12.26 -12.99
N ILE A 234 -7.24 -13.20 -12.13
CA ILE A 234 -6.68 -14.50 -12.54
C ILE A 234 -7.74 -15.38 -13.21
N GLU A 235 -8.94 -15.44 -12.63
CA GLU A 235 -10.08 -16.15 -13.20
C GLU A 235 -10.48 -15.59 -14.58
N GLY A 236 -10.59 -14.23 -14.67
CA GLY A 236 -10.97 -13.55 -15.92
C GLY A 236 -9.89 -13.63 -17.01
N ALA A 237 -8.63 -13.82 -16.64
CA ALA A 237 -7.55 -14.02 -17.59
C ALA A 237 -7.51 -15.42 -18.18
N ALA A 238 -8.33 -16.38 -17.70
CA ALA A 238 -8.44 -17.76 -18.18
C ALA A 238 -7.06 -18.43 -18.40
N LEU A 239 -6.17 -18.27 -17.41
CA LEU A 239 -4.77 -18.72 -17.53
C LEU A 239 -4.68 -20.24 -17.57
N GLU A 240 -3.87 -20.76 -18.50
CA GLU A 240 -3.59 -22.18 -18.69
C GLU A 240 -2.11 -22.51 -18.46
N PRO A 241 -1.78 -23.77 -18.16
CA PRO A 241 -0.38 -24.22 -18.04
C PRO A 241 0.43 -23.94 -19.33
N GLY A 242 1.62 -23.36 -19.13
CA GLY A 242 2.53 -23.04 -20.24
C GLY A 242 2.30 -21.65 -20.86
N MET A 243 1.25 -20.94 -20.48
CA MET A 243 1.05 -19.56 -20.90
C MET A 243 2.11 -18.62 -20.31
N ARG A 244 2.35 -17.52 -21.05
CA ARG A 244 3.27 -16.45 -20.67
C ARG A 244 2.50 -15.18 -20.34
N VAL A 245 2.70 -14.65 -19.12
CA VAL A 245 2.04 -13.45 -18.61
C VAL A 245 3.04 -12.31 -18.47
N LEU A 246 2.69 -11.15 -18.98
CA LEU A 246 3.35 -9.89 -18.65
C LEU A 246 2.63 -9.22 -17.49
N ASP A 247 3.32 -9.04 -16.36
CA ASP A 247 2.86 -8.23 -15.21
C ASP A 247 3.52 -6.84 -15.33
N ALA A 248 2.85 -5.94 -16.04
CA ALA A 248 3.33 -4.58 -16.24
C ALA A 248 3.03 -3.71 -15.02
N TYR A 249 4.02 -2.90 -14.60
CA TYR A 249 3.99 -2.13 -13.34
C TYR A 249 3.93 -3.04 -12.10
N CYS A 250 4.67 -4.16 -12.13
CA CYS A 250 4.52 -5.28 -11.19
C CYS A 250 4.86 -4.98 -9.72
N GLY A 251 5.50 -3.84 -9.41
CA GLY A 251 5.90 -3.49 -8.05
C GLY A 251 6.80 -4.58 -7.43
N ILE A 252 6.36 -5.17 -6.31
CA ILE A 252 7.07 -6.28 -5.66
C ILE A 252 6.62 -7.66 -6.18
N GLY A 253 5.91 -7.70 -7.33
CA GLY A 253 5.52 -8.90 -8.07
C GLY A 253 4.29 -9.62 -7.51
N THR A 254 3.35 -8.92 -6.90
CA THR A 254 2.25 -9.56 -6.18
C THR A 254 1.26 -10.27 -7.09
N ILE A 255 0.83 -9.66 -8.21
CA ILE A 255 -0.18 -10.24 -9.10
C ILE A 255 0.40 -11.43 -9.85
N GLY A 256 1.52 -11.24 -10.53
CA GLY A 256 2.15 -12.28 -11.32
C GLY A 256 2.54 -13.52 -10.51
N MET A 257 3.10 -13.33 -9.29
CA MET A 257 3.43 -14.47 -8.43
C MET A 257 2.19 -15.19 -7.89
N CYS A 258 1.10 -14.48 -7.57
CA CYS A 258 -0.16 -15.12 -7.17
C CYS A 258 -0.75 -15.94 -8.34
N ALA A 259 -0.68 -15.44 -9.57
CA ALA A 259 -1.09 -16.18 -10.75
C ALA A 259 -0.22 -17.44 -10.97
N ALA A 260 1.11 -17.31 -10.93
CA ALA A 260 2.03 -18.43 -11.08
C ALA A 260 1.92 -19.47 -9.95
N ARG A 261 1.42 -19.09 -8.77
CA ARG A 261 1.11 -20.00 -7.67
C ARG A 261 -0.11 -20.86 -7.94
N GLN A 262 -1.13 -20.28 -8.59
CA GLN A 262 -2.41 -20.95 -8.85
C GLN A 262 -2.38 -21.79 -10.13
N VAL A 263 -1.60 -21.38 -11.14
CA VAL A 263 -1.49 -22.09 -12.42
C VAL A 263 -0.10 -22.68 -12.56
N GLU A 264 -0.02 -24.01 -12.58
CA GLU A 264 1.24 -24.72 -12.76
C GLU A 264 1.80 -24.50 -14.18
N GLY A 265 3.13 -24.33 -14.29
CA GLY A 265 3.78 -24.09 -15.58
C GLY A 265 3.61 -22.67 -16.14
N LEU A 266 2.88 -21.77 -15.48
CA LEU A 266 2.75 -20.38 -15.92
C LEU A 266 4.11 -19.67 -15.83
N GLU A 267 4.50 -18.98 -16.91
CA GLU A 267 5.67 -18.09 -16.92
C GLU A 267 5.27 -16.63 -16.76
N VAL A 268 5.96 -15.90 -15.91
CA VAL A 268 5.67 -14.48 -15.63
C VAL A 268 6.91 -13.63 -15.89
N VAL A 269 6.74 -12.57 -16.66
CA VAL A 269 7.71 -11.48 -16.78
C VAL A 269 7.11 -10.23 -16.12
N GLY A 270 7.68 -9.80 -14.99
CA GLY A 270 7.31 -8.57 -14.31
C GLY A 270 8.19 -7.40 -14.73
N VAL A 271 7.61 -6.27 -15.09
CA VAL A 271 8.33 -5.03 -15.44
C VAL A 271 7.98 -3.93 -14.45
N GLU A 272 9.00 -3.33 -13.84
CA GLU A 272 8.88 -2.26 -12.85
C GLU A 272 10.08 -1.31 -12.96
N GLN A 273 9.85 0.00 -12.88
CA GLN A 273 10.91 0.99 -13.01
C GLN A 273 11.70 1.24 -11.71
N VAL A 274 11.15 0.89 -10.55
CA VAL A 274 11.78 1.13 -9.25
C VAL A 274 12.69 -0.04 -8.89
N GLU A 275 14.00 0.17 -8.96
CA GLU A 275 15.02 -0.87 -8.71
C GLU A 275 14.82 -1.60 -7.37
N GLY A 276 14.51 -0.86 -6.30
CA GLY A 276 14.25 -1.44 -4.98
C GLY A 276 13.02 -2.36 -4.95
N ALA A 277 11.99 -2.07 -5.75
CA ALA A 277 10.81 -2.92 -5.89
C ALA A 277 11.16 -4.20 -6.67
N VAL A 278 11.91 -4.09 -7.78
CA VAL A 278 12.40 -5.24 -8.55
C VAL A 278 13.30 -6.15 -7.70
N ALA A 279 14.22 -5.58 -6.93
CA ALA A 279 15.04 -6.35 -6.00
C ALA A 279 14.19 -7.09 -4.95
N CYS A 280 13.11 -6.46 -4.46
CA CYS A 280 12.15 -7.07 -3.56
C CYS A 280 11.34 -8.18 -4.27
N ALA A 281 10.87 -7.97 -5.51
CA ALA A 281 10.16 -8.95 -6.31
C ALA A 281 11.01 -10.22 -6.54
N ARG A 282 12.28 -10.07 -6.88
CA ARG A 282 13.22 -11.20 -7.03
C ARG A 282 13.43 -11.98 -5.72
N ARG A 283 13.48 -11.29 -4.56
CA ARG A 283 13.51 -11.98 -3.26
C ARG A 283 12.20 -12.71 -2.97
N ASN A 284 11.07 -12.11 -3.27
CA ASN A 284 9.76 -12.71 -3.10
C ASN A 284 9.58 -13.95 -3.99
N ALA A 285 10.06 -13.93 -5.23
CA ALA A 285 10.06 -15.10 -6.11
C ALA A 285 10.83 -16.27 -5.47
N ARG A 286 12.04 -16.03 -4.95
CA ARG A 286 12.82 -17.06 -4.25
C ARG A 286 12.14 -17.57 -2.98
N ILE A 287 11.56 -16.69 -2.15
CA ILE A 287 10.80 -17.08 -0.96
C ILE A 287 9.67 -18.04 -1.32
N ASN A 288 9.05 -17.85 -2.47
CA ASN A 288 7.94 -18.66 -2.96
C ASN A 288 8.36 -19.83 -3.86
N ARG A 289 9.65 -20.01 -4.15
CA ARG A 289 10.17 -21.02 -5.10
C ARG A 289 9.55 -20.86 -6.49
N LEU A 290 9.43 -19.62 -6.94
CA LEU A 290 8.88 -19.21 -8.23
C LEU A 290 9.91 -18.49 -9.09
N ASP A 291 11.18 -18.44 -8.70
CA ASP A 291 12.24 -17.67 -9.35
C ASP A 291 12.64 -18.24 -10.71
N GLU A 292 12.38 -19.51 -10.99
CA GLU A 292 12.54 -20.11 -12.31
C GLU A 292 11.42 -19.70 -13.29
N ARG A 293 10.21 -19.42 -12.78
CA ARG A 293 9.01 -19.09 -13.55
C ARG A 293 8.63 -17.62 -13.55
N CYS A 294 9.13 -16.84 -12.58
CA CYS A 294 8.84 -15.42 -12.42
C CYS A 294 10.12 -14.60 -12.54
N ARG A 295 10.32 -13.97 -13.69
CA ARG A 295 11.46 -13.08 -13.97
C ARG A 295 11.06 -11.63 -13.83
N PHE A 296 11.90 -10.80 -13.19
CA PHE A 296 11.62 -9.38 -12.98
C PHE A 296 12.68 -8.48 -13.60
N VAL A 297 12.23 -7.50 -14.40
CA VAL A 297 13.05 -6.56 -15.17
C VAL A 297 12.89 -5.16 -14.60
N CYS A 298 14.01 -4.47 -14.36
CA CYS A 298 14.00 -3.07 -13.98
C CYS A 298 14.02 -2.19 -15.23
N ALA A 299 12.85 -1.67 -15.62
CA ALA A 299 12.71 -0.82 -16.79
C ALA A 299 11.42 0.01 -16.73
N ASP A 300 11.38 1.11 -17.46
CA ASP A 300 10.11 1.77 -17.79
C ASP A 300 9.28 0.84 -18.69
N ALA A 301 8.01 0.60 -18.31
CA ALA A 301 7.16 -0.37 -18.99
C ALA A 301 6.92 0.00 -20.48
N THR A 302 6.79 1.30 -20.80
CA THR A 302 6.58 1.78 -22.16
C THR A 302 7.85 1.57 -23.04
N ALA A 303 9.02 1.88 -22.47
CA ALA A 303 10.29 1.70 -23.17
C ALA A 303 10.58 0.21 -23.38
N TRP A 304 10.38 -0.61 -22.35
CA TRP A 304 10.60 -2.06 -22.44
C TRP A 304 9.68 -2.72 -23.46
N MET A 305 8.39 -2.35 -23.49
CA MET A 305 7.40 -2.87 -24.44
C MET A 305 7.79 -2.63 -25.90
N ARG A 306 8.38 -1.45 -26.20
CA ARG A 306 8.82 -1.11 -27.56
C ARG A 306 9.92 -2.05 -28.06
N ASP A 307 10.82 -2.45 -27.18
CA ASP A 307 12.03 -3.21 -27.53
C ASP A 307 11.85 -4.72 -27.30
N ALA A 308 10.76 -5.11 -26.64
CA ALA A 308 10.45 -6.52 -26.36
C ALA A 308 10.08 -7.26 -27.64
N ARG A 309 10.73 -8.42 -27.86
CA ARG A 309 10.40 -9.36 -28.96
C ARG A 309 9.59 -10.55 -28.47
N ASP A 310 9.40 -10.62 -27.16
CA ASP A 310 8.63 -11.69 -26.53
C ASP A 310 7.13 -11.55 -26.86
N ARG A 311 6.45 -12.67 -27.04
CA ARG A 311 4.99 -12.73 -27.09
C ARG A 311 4.46 -13.14 -25.73
N PHE A 312 3.30 -12.62 -25.39
CA PHE A 312 2.57 -12.93 -24.15
C PHE A 312 1.14 -13.32 -24.51
N ASP A 313 0.63 -14.31 -23.82
CA ASP A 313 -0.77 -14.74 -23.95
C ASP A 313 -1.69 -13.81 -23.17
N VAL A 314 -1.20 -13.21 -22.08
CA VAL A 314 -1.96 -12.27 -21.23
C VAL A 314 -1.05 -11.13 -20.75
N ILE A 315 -1.59 -9.93 -20.75
CA ILE A 315 -0.96 -8.74 -20.15
C ILE A 315 -1.80 -8.24 -18.99
N VAL A 316 -1.24 -8.26 -17.79
CA VAL A 316 -1.83 -7.65 -16.59
C VAL A 316 -1.23 -6.27 -16.40
N MET A 317 -2.08 -5.25 -16.14
CA MET A 317 -1.64 -3.86 -15.95
C MET A 317 -2.26 -3.30 -14.66
N ASP A 318 -1.42 -2.80 -13.75
CA ASP A 318 -1.83 -1.98 -12.59
C ASP A 318 -1.03 -0.66 -12.61
N PRO A 319 -1.33 0.26 -13.55
CA PRO A 319 -0.56 1.49 -13.74
C PRO A 319 -0.76 2.47 -12.58
N PRO A 320 0.14 3.46 -12.41
CA PRO A 320 -0.05 4.55 -11.47
C PRO A 320 -1.30 5.37 -11.80
N ARG A 321 -1.73 6.25 -10.88
CA ARG A 321 -2.93 7.10 -11.03
C ARG A 321 -2.99 7.95 -12.30
N ALA A 322 -1.85 8.21 -12.92
CA ALA A 322 -1.76 8.91 -14.22
C ALA A 322 -2.18 8.03 -15.40
N GLY A 323 -2.40 6.73 -15.18
CA GLY A 323 -2.69 5.75 -16.22
C GLY A 323 -1.45 5.30 -16.98
N SER A 324 -1.68 4.52 -18.04
CA SER A 324 -0.66 4.09 -19.01
C SER A 324 -0.55 5.07 -20.17
N THR A 325 0.61 5.09 -20.85
CA THR A 325 0.79 5.92 -22.04
C THR A 325 0.06 5.33 -23.25
N PRO A 326 -0.39 6.15 -24.23
CA PRO A 326 -0.95 5.64 -25.49
C PRO A 326 0.03 4.70 -26.23
N ARG A 327 1.34 4.96 -26.11
CA ARG A 327 2.37 4.09 -26.71
C ARG A 327 2.44 2.72 -26.04
N PHE A 328 2.27 2.67 -24.71
CA PHE A 328 2.19 1.39 -24.00
C PHE A 328 0.97 0.59 -24.46
N ILE A 329 -0.19 1.20 -24.54
CA ILE A 329 -1.45 0.54 -24.97
C ILE A 329 -1.31 -0.01 -26.40
N ALA A 330 -0.75 0.80 -27.33
CA ALA A 330 -0.50 0.37 -28.70
C ALA A 330 0.49 -0.81 -28.77
N GLY A 331 1.55 -0.78 -27.95
CA GLY A 331 2.50 -1.89 -27.82
C GLY A 331 1.86 -3.16 -27.29
N ALA A 332 1.04 -3.05 -26.23
CA ALA A 332 0.31 -4.16 -25.65
C ALA A 332 -0.63 -4.83 -26.68
N ALA A 333 -1.42 -4.03 -27.41
CA ALA A 333 -2.27 -4.54 -28.48
C ALA A 333 -1.51 -5.23 -29.61
N GLY A 334 -0.26 -4.82 -29.87
CA GLY A 334 0.60 -5.43 -30.89
C GLY A 334 1.28 -6.74 -30.47
N MET A 335 1.25 -7.11 -29.18
CA MET A 335 1.86 -8.35 -28.68
C MET A 335 0.98 -9.59 -28.84
N GLY A 336 -0.29 -9.41 -29.22
CA GLY A 336 -1.20 -10.52 -29.54
C GLY A 336 -1.84 -11.16 -28.30
N ALA A 337 -1.82 -10.44 -27.15
CA ALA A 337 -2.52 -10.82 -25.93
C ALA A 337 -3.99 -10.39 -25.97
#